data_259a48bc3c0889537b9bad0478f0581b
#
_entry.id   259a48bc3c0889537b9bad0478f0581b
#
_cell.length_a   1.000
_cell.length_b   1.000
_cell.length_c   1.000
_cell.angle_alpha   90.00
_cell.angle_beta   90.00
_cell.angle_gamma   90.00
#
_symmetry.space_group_name_H-M   'P 1'
#
loop_
_entity.id
_entity.type
_entity.pdbx_description
1 polymer ?
#
loop_
_entity_poly.entity_id
_entity_poly.type
_entity_poly.pdbx_seq_one_letter_code
_entity_poly.pdbx_strand_id
1 'polypeptide(L)'
;NLQRYITKDVTIDENEAINICSKKSSSTIKQIKIAQIIISELEAETQNDQDIAIKAFLNKLSKHISKGASFEGFAKLHSQHSSYFNGGISDWIEVNNATVKMLDSLKNNEVSEIYLTDFGFAIAIKLEERFVSSNLKKCKEKLVYLNAEKFYSNWVKGLRERAYIKIYYDAL
;
A
#
# COMPACT_ATOMS: atom_id res chain seq x y z
N ASN A 1 -1.45 -9.53 -25.69
CA ASN A 1 -0.92 -8.40 -26.46
C ASN A 1 0.55 -8.19 -26.10
N LEU A 2 1.44 -8.20 -27.12
CA LEU A 2 2.90 -8.08 -26.98
C LEU A 2 3.30 -6.80 -26.22
N GLN A 3 2.69 -5.67 -26.56
CA GLN A 3 2.96 -4.39 -25.90
C GLN A 3 2.79 -4.52 -24.37
N ARG A 4 1.67 -5.07 -23.92
CA ARG A 4 1.40 -5.26 -22.48
C ARG A 4 2.42 -6.17 -21.80
N TYR A 5 2.93 -7.18 -22.50
CA TYR A 5 3.97 -8.07 -22.00
C TYR A 5 5.31 -7.33 -21.83
N ILE A 6 5.70 -6.55 -22.84
CA ILE A 6 6.96 -5.80 -22.86
C ILE A 6 6.97 -4.66 -21.82
N THR A 7 5.80 -4.07 -21.54
CA THR A 7 5.68 -2.90 -20.64
C THR A 7 5.20 -3.24 -19.23
N LYS A 8 5.05 -4.51 -18.88
CA LYS A 8 4.47 -4.95 -17.60
C LYS A 8 5.22 -4.44 -16.36
N ASP A 9 6.53 -4.24 -16.49
CA ASP A 9 7.41 -3.83 -15.39
C ASP A 9 7.71 -2.31 -15.40
N VAL A 10 7.08 -1.55 -16.32
CA VAL A 10 7.23 -0.10 -16.37
C VAL A 10 6.47 0.53 -15.21
N THR A 11 7.22 1.18 -14.34
CA THR A 11 6.71 1.89 -13.16
C THR A 11 7.19 3.34 -13.14
N ILE A 12 6.78 4.10 -12.15
CA ILE A 12 7.31 5.43 -11.85
C ILE A 12 7.65 5.49 -10.37
N ASP A 13 8.75 6.16 -10.03
CA ASP A 13 9.10 6.42 -8.64
C ASP A 13 8.00 7.23 -7.94
N GLU A 14 7.72 6.89 -6.69
CA GLU A 14 6.63 7.50 -5.91
C GLU A 14 6.87 9.00 -5.70
N ASN A 15 8.09 9.41 -5.36
CA ASN A 15 8.43 10.81 -5.11
C ASN A 15 8.40 11.64 -6.40
N GLU A 16 8.86 11.04 -7.52
CA GLU A 16 8.75 11.65 -8.84
C GLU A 16 7.29 11.87 -9.21
N ALA A 17 6.43 10.88 -9.03
CA ALA A 17 5.01 10.98 -9.30
C ALA A 17 4.36 12.09 -8.44
N ILE A 18 4.65 12.15 -7.13
CA ILE A 18 4.15 13.19 -6.23
C ILE A 18 4.58 14.57 -6.73
N ASN A 19 5.85 14.76 -7.06
CA ASN A 19 6.38 16.04 -7.52
C ASN A 19 5.72 16.52 -8.82
N ILE A 20 5.54 15.64 -9.79
CA ILE A 20 4.89 15.97 -11.07
C ILE A 20 3.41 16.26 -10.88
N CYS A 21 2.71 15.44 -10.08
CA CYS A 21 1.27 15.52 -9.92
C CYS A 21 0.84 16.68 -9.01
N SER A 22 1.63 17.05 -8.01
CA SER A 22 1.35 18.19 -7.12
C SER A 22 1.30 19.52 -7.87
N LYS A 23 2.12 19.68 -8.91
CA LYS A 23 2.12 20.88 -9.77
C LYS A 23 0.85 21.06 -10.59
N LYS A 24 0.02 20.04 -10.71
CA LYS A 24 -1.17 20.00 -11.58
C LYS A 24 -2.50 20.02 -10.81
N SER A 25 -2.46 20.08 -9.48
CA SER A 25 -3.66 20.01 -8.65
C SER A 25 -3.70 21.15 -7.62
N SER A 26 -4.87 21.72 -7.46
CA SER A 26 -5.15 22.78 -6.46
C SER A 26 -5.65 22.22 -5.12
N SER A 27 -5.97 20.93 -5.04
CA SER A 27 -6.48 20.29 -3.82
C SER A 27 -5.56 19.19 -3.32
N THR A 28 -5.37 19.13 -2.01
CA THR A 28 -4.56 18.11 -1.33
C THR A 28 -5.43 17.25 -0.43
N ILE A 29 -5.00 16.00 -0.25
CA ILE A 29 -5.56 15.06 0.72
C ILE A 29 -4.47 14.61 1.67
N LYS A 30 -4.86 14.32 2.91
CA LYS A 30 -3.97 13.73 3.90
C LYS A 30 -3.96 12.21 3.76
N GLN A 31 -2.77 11.63 3.80
CA GLN A 31 -2.55 10.18 3.87
C GLN A 31 -1.70 9.86 5.09
N ILE A 32 -1.96 8.72 5.70
CA ILE A 32 -1.17 8.16 6.79
C ILE A 32 -0.62 6.79 6.41
N LYS A 33 0.49 6.42 7.03
CA LYS A 33 1.06 5.09 7.01
C LYS A 33 1.02 4.53 8.42
N ILE A 34 0.53 3.32 8.58
CA ILE A 34 0.37 2.66 9.88
C ILE A 34 1.11 1.32 9.88
N ALA A 35 1.42 0.83 11.08
CA ALA A 35 1.65 -0.59 11.29
C ALA A 35 0.46 -1.16 12.08
N GLN A 36 0.03 -2.38 11.73
CA GLN A 36 -1.15 -3.01 12.34
C GLN A 36 -0.89 -4.48 12.68
N ILE A 37 -1.49 -4.94 13.77
CA ILE A 37 -1.56 -6.34 14.16
C ILE A 37 -3.02 -6.76 14.02
N ILE A 38 -3.29 -7.73 13.15
CA ILE A 38 -4.64 -8.22 12.88
C ILE A 38 -4.72 -9.68 13.34
N ILE A 39 -5.76 -9.98 14.12
CA ILE A 39 -6.10 -11.32 14.55
C ILE A 39 -7.49 -11.65 14.02
N SER A 40 -7.57 -12.66 13.15
CA SER A 40 -8.82 -13.12 12.53
C SER A 40 -9.51 -14.20 13.34
N GLU A 41 -8.74 -15.11 13.96
CA GLU A 41 -9.30 -16.23 14.72
C GLU A 41 -8.37 -16.68 15.86
N LEU A 42 -8.97 -17.17 16.92
CA LEU A 42 -8.34 -17.92 18.02
C LEU A 42 -9.24 -19.12 18.35
N GLU A 43 -8.66 -20.19 18.89
CA GLU A 43 -9.44 -21.34 19.34
C GLU A 43 -10.44 -20.94 20.44
N ALA A 44 -11.72 -21.23 20.18
CA ALA A 44 -12.82 -21.00 21.12
C ALA A 44 -14.02 -21.90 20.78
N GLU A 45 -14.90 -22.11 21.75
CA GLU A 45 -16.08 -22.96 21.56
C GLU A 45 -17.18 -22.28 20.75
N THR A 46 -17.29 -20.96 20.86
CA THR A 46 -18.27 -20.14 20.12
C THR A 46 -17.62 -18.91 19.49
N GLN A 47 -18.27 -18.32 18.49
CA GLN A 47 -17.80 -17.07 17.86
C GLN A 47 -17.71 -15.91 18.87
N ASN A 48 -18.64 -15.82 19.80
CA ASN A 48 -18.62 -14.79 20.84
C ASN A 48 -17.42 -14.96 21.79
N ASP A 49 -17.08 -16.18 22.18
CA ASP A 49 -15.92 -16.49 23.01
C ASP A 49 -14.62 -16.18 22.25
N GLN A 50 -14.59 -16.45 20.94
CA GLN A 50 -13.48 -16.12 20.07
C GLN A 50 -13.25 -14.60 20.03
N ASP A 51 -14.28 -13.79 19.82
CA ASP A 51 -14.18 -12.33 19.79
C ASP A 51 -13.68 -11.76 21.11
N ILE A 52 -14.16 -12.31 22.24
CA ILE A 52 -13.71 -11.95 23.59
C ILE A 52 -12.23 -12.30 23.77
N ALA A 53 -11.82 -13.51 23.37
CA ALA A 53 -10.44 -13.97 23.47
C ALA A 53 -9.49 -13.12 22.60
N ILE A 54 -9.89 -12.79 21.37
CA ILE A 54 -9.10 -11.91 20.47
C ILE A 54 -8.92 -10.53 21.10
N LYS A 55 -9.99 -9.91 21.59
CA LYS A 55 -9.93 -8.59 22.22
C LYS A 55 -9.05 -8.60 23.47
N ALA A 56 -9.16 -9.64 24.29
CA ALA A 56 -8.31 -9.81 25.49
C ALA A 56 -6.84 -9.96 25.09
N PHE A 57 -6.54 -10.73 24.05
CA PHE A 57 -5.20 -10.92 23.53
C PHE A 57 -4.61 -9.61 22.98
N LEU A 58 -5.35 -8.89 22.12
CA LEU A 58 -4.91 -7.61 21.60
C LEU A 58 -4.68 -6.56 22.68
N ASN A 59 -5.55 -6.51 23.72
CA ASN A 59 -5.34 -5.66 24.89
C ASN A 59 -4.06 -6.00 25.66
N LYS A 60 -3.71 -7.29 25.75
CA LYS A 60 -2.45 -7.72 26.38
C LYS A 60 -1.25 -7.24 25.56
N LEU A 61 -1.29 -7.40 24.22
CA LEU A 61 -0.24 -6.90 23.34
C LEU A 61 -0.09 -5.38 23.46
N SER A 62 -1.20 -4.63 23.39
CA SER A 62 -1.21 -3.17 23.54
C SER A 62 -0.53 -2.72 24.83
N LYS A 63 -0.82 -3.38 25.95
CA LYS A 63 -0.16 -3.09 27.25
C LYS A 63 1.35 -3.36 27.24
N HIS A 64 1.81 -4.39 26.54
CA HIS A 64 3.25 -4.66 26.41
C HIS A 64 3.93 -3.62 25.52
N ILE A 65 3.31 -3.25 24.39
CA ILE A 65 3.81 -2.24 23.47
C ILE A 65 3.91 -0.87 24.17
N SER A 66 2.89 -0.48 24.92
CA SER A 66 2.88 0.76 25.71
C SER A 66 3.97 0.80 26.79
N LYS A 67 4.52 -0.35 27.17
CA LYS A 67 5.67 -0.47 28.08
C LYS A 67 7.02 -0.56 27.36
N GLY A 68 7.04 -0.35 26.05
CA GLY A 68 8.27 -0.30 25.25
C GLY A 68 8.60 -1.59 24.47
N ALA A 69 7.70 -2.59 24.45
CA ALA A 69 7.90 -3.76 23.59
C ALA A 69 7.76 -3.38 22.11
N SER A 70 8.49 -4.09 21.23
CA SER A 70 8.49 -3.82 19.81
C SER A 70 7.16 -4.16 19.14
N PHE A 71 6.49 -3.17 18.54
CA PHE A 71 5.29 -3.39 17.74
C PHE A 71 5.59 -4.31 16.55
N GLU A 72 6.68 -4.02 15.83
CA GLU A 72 7.13 -4.82 14.69
C GLU A 72 7.36 -6.29 15.08
N GLY A 73 8.02 -6.52 16.22
CA GLY A 73 8.26 -7.87 16.73
C GLY A 73 6.95 -8.62 16.98
N PHE A 74 5.97 -7.97 17.62
CA PHE A 74 4.66 -8.58 17.85
C PHE A 74 3.85 -8.76 16.55
N ALA A 75 3.94 -7.82 15.60
CA ALA A 75 3.30 -7.98 14.30
C ALA A 75 3.84 -9.20 13.56
N LYS A 76 5.16 -9.38 13.51
CA LYS A 76 5.80 -10.54 12.87
C LYS A 76 5.46 -11.87 13.56
N LEU A 77 5.25 -11.85 14.86
CA LEU A 77 5.01 -13.06 15.65
C LEU A 77 3.53 -13.47 15.70
N HIS A 78 2.61 -12.51 15.72
CA HIS A 78 1.21 -12.76 16.03
C HIS A 78 0.21 -12.34 14.98
N SER A 79 0.55 -11.39 14.08
CA SER A 79 -0.42 -10.93 13.07
C SER A 79 -0.73 -12.03 12.08
N GLN A 80 -2.01 -12.23 11.82
CA GLN A 80 -2.53 -13.21 10.86
C GLN A 80 -2.79 -12.61 9.46
N HIS A 81 -2.50 -11.33 9.29
CA HIS A 81 -2.57 -10.66 7.98
C HIS A 81 -1.23 -10.77 7.24
N SER A 82 -1.27 -10.84 5.91
CA SER A 82 -0.08 -11.01 5.05
C SER A 82 1.02 -9.96 5.26
N SER A 83 0.71 -8.78 5.80
CA SER A 83 1.70 -7.75 6.14
C SER A 83 2.60 -8.11 7.34
N TYR A 84 2.38 -9.24 8.02
CA TYR A 84 3.17 -9.65 9.20
C TYR A 84 4.67 -9.67 8.91
N PHE A 85 5.09 -10.12 7.72
CA PHE A 85 6.50 -10.26 7.35
C PHE A 85 7.27 -8.93 7.32
N ASN A 86 6.57 -7.79 7.07
CA ASN A 86 7.16 -6.44 7.09
C ASN A 86 6.78 -5.66 8.37
N GLY A 87 6.40 -6.35 9.46
CA GLY A 87 6.03 -5.72 10.72
C GLY A 87 4.63 -5.11 10.75
N GLY A 88 3.75 -5.53 9.85
CA GLY A 88 2.37 -5.04 9.76
C GLY A 88 2.22 -3.69 9.05
N ILE A 89 3.28 -3.20 8.39
CA ILE A 89 3.28 -1.89 7.71
C ILE A 89 2.30 -1.90 6.53
N SER A 90 1.43 -0.89 6.48
CA SER A 90 0.47 -0.68 5.40
C SER A 90 1.05 0.13 4.25
N ASP A 91 0.36 0.13 3.11
CA ASP A 91 0.49 1.20 2.13
C ASP A 91 -0.05 2.53 2.69
N TRP A 92 0.10 3.62 1.92
CA TRP A 92 -0.47 4.90 2.27
C TRP A 92 -2.01 4.88 2.20
N ILE A 93 -2.66 5.26 3.29
CA ILE A 93 -4.12 5.24 3.46
C ILE A 93 -4.64 6.68 3.52
N GLU A 94 -5.69 6.99 2.74
CA GLU A 94 -6.35 8.30 2.78
C GLU A 94 -7.18 8.46 4.05
N VAL A 95 -7.08 9.65 4.68
CA VAL A 95 -7.84 9.98 5.89
C VAL A 95 -9.26 10.41 5.51
N ASN A 96 -10.09 9.45 5.10
CA ASN A 96 -11.43 9.71 4.53
C ASN A 96 -12.59 9.09 5.32
N ASN A 97 -12.35 8.18 6.24
CA ASN A 97 -13.38 7.53 7.07
C ASN A 97 -13.10 7.64 8.57
N ALA A 98 -14.06 7.25 9.41
CA ALA A 98 -13.99 7.41 10.85
C ALA A 98 -12.81 6.63 11.48
N THR A 99 -12.60 5.38 11.05
CA THR A 99 -11.51 4.54 11.55
C THR A 99 -10.14 5.15 11.24
N VAL A 100 -9.93 5.59 9.99
CA VAL A 100 -8.64 6.19 9.61
C VAL A 100 -8.44 7.56 10.27
N LYS A 101 -9.50 8.33 10.54
CA LYS A 101 -9.41 9.58 11.33
C LYS A 101 -9.02 9.29 12.77
N MET A 102 -9.55 8.24 13.38
CA MET A 102 -9.13 7.79 14.71
C MET A 102 -7.64 7.41 14.71
N LEU A 103 -7.17 6.64 13.72
CA LEU A 103 -5.75 6.27 13.58
C LEU A 103 -4.86 7.49 13.31
N ASP A 104 -5.34 8.47 12.55
CA ASP A 104 -4.61 9.72 12.30
C ASP A 104 -4.42 10.56 13.57
N SER A 105 -5.36 10.50 14.51
CA SER A 105 -5.28 11.23 15.78
C SER A 105 -4.27 10.66 16.78
N LEU A 106 -3.73 9.47 16.54
CA LEU A 106 -2.75 8.84 17.42
C LEU A 106 -1.46 9.65 17.50
N LYS A 107 -0.93 9.75 18.72
CA LYS A 107 0.40 10.32 18.99
C LYS A 107 1.50 9.31 18.64
N ASN A 108 2.74 9.79 18.58
CA ASN A 108 3.89 8.92 18.35
C ASN A 108 3.94 7.79 19.40
N ASN A 109 4.08 6.56 18.93
CA ASN A 109 4.12 5.34 19.75
C ASN A 109 2.82 5.03 20.52
N GLU A 110 1.73 5.73 20.28
CA GLU A 110 0.43 5.42 20.84
C GLU A 110 -0.19 4.25 20.08
N VAL A 111 -0.65 3.24 20.81
CA VAL A 111 -1.39 2.11 20.24
C VAL A 111 -2.86 2.46 20.21
N SER A 112 -3.51 2.22 19.07
CA SER A 112 -4.94 2.46 18.90
C SER A 112 -5.81 1.65 19.85
N GLU A 113 -7.05 2.07 20.02
CA GLU A 113 -8.11 1.18 20.44
C GLU A 113 -8.27 0.01 19.47
N ILE A 114 -8.90 -1.07 19.91
CA ILE A 114 -9.20 -2.22 19.06
C ILE A 114 -10.29 -1.81 18.07
N TYR A 115 -10.06 -2.03 16.80
CA TYR A 115 -11.01 -1.77 15.73
C TYR A 115 -11.20 -3.00 14.84
N LEU A 116 -12.32 -3.06 14.14
CA LEU A 116 -12.64 -4.13 13.21
C LEU A 116 -12.16 -3.77 11.80
N THR A 117 -11.56 -4.74 11.12
CA THR A 117 -11.18 -4.70 9.70
C THR A 117 -11.91 -5.81 8.94
N ASP A 118 -11.78 -5.83 7.62
CA ASP A 118 -12.30 -6.95 6.79
C ASP A 118 -11.61 -8.29 7.08
N PHE A 119 -10.48 -8.27 7.79
CA PHE A 119 -9.65 -9.44 8.10
C PHE A 119 -9.70 -9.85 9.59
N GLY A 120 -10.41 -9.14 10.43
CA GLY A 120 -10.51 -9.40 11.87
C GLY A 120 -10.28 -8.17 12.74
N PHE A 121 -10.13 -8.39 14.05
CA PHE A 121 -9.83 -7.32 15.01
C PHE A 121 -8.37 -6.89 14.92
N ALA A 122 -8.13 -5.60 15.04
CA ALA A 122 -6.81 -5.02 14.91
C ALA A 122 -6.50 -3.99 15.99
N ILE A 123 -5.20 -3.82 16.25
CA ILE A 123 -4.59 -2.63 16.87
C ILE A 123 -3.54 -2.08 15.92
N ALA A 124 -3.28 -0.78 15.96
CA ALA A 124 -2.32 -0.13 15.10
C ALA A 124 -1.53 0.97 15.81
N ILE A 125 -0.41 1.37 15.21
CA ILE A 125 0.32 2.59 15.51
C ILE A 125 0.45 3.43 14.23
N LYS A 126 0.44 4.76 14.36
CA LYS A 126 0.73 5.66 13.25
C LYS A 126 2.24 5.77 13.09
N LEU A 127 2.73 5.59 11.85
CA LEU A 127 4.16 5.69 11.51
C LEU A 127 4.48 7.04 10.88
N GLU A 128 3.74 7.41 9.84
CA GLU A 128 4.03 8.58 9.03
C GLU A 128 2.73 9.25 8.55
N GLU A 129 2.82 10.52 8.18
CA GLU A 129 1.75 11.24 7.50
C GLU A 129 2.30 12.06 6.35
N ARG A 130 1.49 12.29 5.33
CA ARG A 130 1.84 13.16 4.20
C ARG A 130 0.60 13.83 3.60
N PHE A 131 0.85 14.93 2.88
CA PHE A 131 -0.15 15.59 2.07
C PHE A 131 0.20 15.41 0.59
N VAL A 132 -0.75 14.92 -0.20
CA VAL A 132 -0.56 14.66 -1.62
C VAL A 132 -1.72 15.24 -2.43
N SER A 133 -1.49 15.42 -3.73
CA SER A 133 -2.57 15.84 -4.63
C SER A 133 -3.76 14.88 -4.59
N SER A 134 -4.97 15.39 -4.53
CA SER A 134 -6.22 14.60 -4.51
C SER A 134 -6.37 13.72 -5.76
N ASN A 135 -5.71 14.05 -6.86
CA ASN A 135 -5.71 13.28 -8.09
C ASN A 135 -4.45 12.43 -8.30
N LEU A 136 -3.62 12.26 -7.26
CA LEU A 136 -2.33 11.55 -7.36
C LEU A 136 -2.47 10.18 -8.03
N LYS A 137 -3.47 9.39 -7.65
CA LYS A 137 -3.69 8.04 -8.20
C LYS A 137 -3.88 8.09 -9.72
N LYS A 138 -4.84 8.89 -10.19
CA LYS A 138 -5.12 9.05 -11.64
C LYS A 138 -3.94 9.62 -12.40
N CYS A 139 -3.25 10.59 -11.80
CA CYS A 139 -2.07 11.20 -12.39
C CYS A 139 -0.93 10.19 -12.53
N LYS A 140 -0.67 9.39 -11.50
CA LYS A 140 0.34 8.32 -11.50
C LYS A 140 0.03 7.26 -12.58
N GLU A 141 -1.21 6.79 -12.65
CA GLU A 141 -1.65 5.85 -13.70
C GLU A 141 -1.38 6.41 -15.10
N LYS A 142 -1.69 7.68 -15.33
CA LYS A 142 -1.40 8.35 -16.62
C LYS A 142 0.09 8.45 -16.91
N LEU A 143 0.92 8.76 -15.91
CA LEU A 143 2.38 8.82 -16.07
C LEU A 143 2.96 7.45 -16.40
N VAL A 144 2.53 6.40 -15.72
CA VAL A 144 2.94 5.02 -16.01
C VAL A 144 2.55 4.64 -17.44
N TYR A 145 1.32 4.97 -17.87
CA TYR A 145 0.89 4.73 -19.25
C TYR A 145 1.79 5.44 -20.28
N LEU A 146 2.07 6.73 -20.07
CA LEU A 146 2.94 7.49 -20.99
C LEU A 146 4.38 6.95 -21.01
N ASN A 147 4.91 6.54 -19.88
CA ASN A 147 6.23 5.90 -19.79
C ASN A 147 6.24 4.55 -20.51
N ALA A 148 5.17 3.76 -20.38
CA ALA A 148 5.02 2.49 -21.08
C ALA A 148 4.96 2.66 -22.59
N GLU A 149 4.21 3.64 -23.09
CA GLU A 149 4.15 4.02 -24.52
C GLU A 149 5.53 4.40 -25.06
N LYS A 150 6.24 5.28 -24.34
CA LYS A 150 7.59 5.70 -24.71
C LYS A 150 8.58 4.54 -24.71
N PHE A 151 8.53 3.70 -23.67
CA PHE A 151 9.38 2.51 -23.58
C PHE A 151 9.14 1.56 -24.74
N TYR A 152 7.88 1.25 -25.05
CA TYR A 152 7.51 0.37 -26.17
C TYR A 152 7.96 0.94 -27.52
N SER A 153 7.74 2.23 -27.76
CA SER A 153 8.19 2.91 -28.98
C SER A 153 9.71 2.79 -29.17
N ASN A 154 10.49 3.05 -28.12
CA ASN A 154 11.94 2.93 -28.15
C ASN A 154 12.39 1.48 -28.36
N TRP A 155 11.71 0.52 -27.72
CA TRP A 155 11.99 -0.90 -27.91
C TRP A 155 11.76 -1.33 -29.38
N VAL A 156 10.63 -0.95 -29.98
CA VAL A 156 10.33 -1.21 -31.41
C VAL A 156 11.36 -0.57 -32.32
N LYS A 157 11.75 0.69 -32.02
CA LYS A 157 12.79 1.39 -32.79
C LYS A 157 14.11 0.63 -32.75
N GLY A 158 14.54 0.21 -31.54
CA GLY A 158 15.78 -0.57 -31.38
C GLY A 158 15.73 -1.96 -32.06
N LEU A 159 14.54 -2.58 -32.17
CA LEU A 159 14.38 -3.80 -32.94
C LEU A 159 14.56 -3.53 -34.45
N ARG A 160 13.95 -2.46 -34.99
CA ARG A 160 14.05 -2.09 -36.41
C ARG A 160 15.48 -1.77 -36.80
N GLU A 161 16.22 -1.07 -35.96
CA GLU A 161 17.63 -0.73 -36.18
C GLU A 161 18.55 -1.95 -36.27
N ARG A 162 18.19 -3.04 -35.56
CA ARG A 162 18.95 -4.30 -35.52
C ARG A 162 18.47 -5.34 -36.53
N ALA A 163 17.27 -5.15 -37.10
CA ALA A 163 16.68 -6.08 -38.03
C ALA A 163 17.13 -5.78 -39.48
N TYR A 164 17.58 -6.83 -40.19
CA TYR A 164 17.74 -6.72 -41.64
C TYR A 164 16.38 -6.92 -42.29
N ILE A 165 15.81 -5.85 -42.90
CA ILE A 165 14.53 -5.88 -43.60
C ILE A 165 14.79 -5.86 -45.07
N LYS A 166 14.47 -6.97 -45.79
CA LYS A 166 14.49 -7.06 -47.23
C LYS A 166 13.06 -7.02 -47.75
N ILE A 167 12.72 -5.96 -48.48
CA ILE A 167 11.41 -5.81 -49.10
C ILE A 167 11.53 -6.33 -50.55
N TYR A 168 10.74 -7.35 -50.89
CA TYR A 168 10.58 -7.83 -52.23
C TYR A 168 9.40 -7.08 -52.85
N TYR A 169 9.65 -6.30 -53.89
CA TYR A 169 8.58 -5.77 -54.71
C TYR A 169 8.33 -6.79 -55.81
N ASP A 170 7.15 -7.42 -55.83
CA ASP A 170 6.72 -8.17 -56.98
C ASP A 170 6.55 -7.17 -58.13
N ALA A 171 7.36 -7.33 -59.19
CA ALA A 171 7.18 -6.54 -60.39
C ALA A 171 5.87 -7.01 -61.03
N LEU A 172 4.87 -6.12 -61.07
CA LEU A 172 3.68 -6.26 -61.87
C LEU A 172 4.01 -6.14 -63.35
#